data_73e295a0c88dfcb7b0df91efc3198952
#
_entry.id   73e295a0c88dfcb7b0df91efc3198952
#
_cell.length_a   1.000
_cell.length_b   1.000
_cell.length_c   1.000
_cell.angle_alpha   90.00
_cell.angle_beta   90.00
_cell.angle_gamma   90.00
#
_symmetry.space_group_name_H-M   'P 1'
#
loop_
_entity.id
_entity.type
_entity.pdbx_description
1 polymer ?
#
loop_
_entity_poly.entity_id
_entity_poly.type
_entity_poly.pdbx_seq_one_letter_code
_entity_poly.pdbx_strand_id
1 'polypeptide(L)'
;RGVNCDVSQIIIGAGNEYLLMLLSQITGRDAVIAMENPTYRQAYRVLSGVGHKVLPVGIDKNGFCVKELEGQDVQAAYVMPSHQFPTGTVMPVRRRQELLFWAGEQPGRYLIEDDYDSEFRYKGKPIPALQGMDQNGCVIYMGTFSKAIAPAIRVGYMVLPEALLSVYLAKGRFYSSTVSRVDQRILAKFISGGYFERHLNRMREIYKGKHDALLGELKPLEKRFEITGEFAGLH
;
A
#
# COMPACT_ATOMS: atom_id res chain seq x y z
N ARG A 1 5.08 11.46 0.21
CA ARG A 1 5.25 10.05 -0.16
C ARG A 1 5.99 9.87 -1.50
N GLY A 2 6.17 10.92 -2.28
CA GLY A 2 6.86 10.86 -3.58
C GLY A 2 6.06 10.17 -4.68
N VAL A 3 4.73 10.13 -4.55
CA VAL A 3 3.83 9.65 -5.62
C VAL A 3 3.76 10.69 -6.73
N ASN A 4 3.92 10.27 -7.97
CA ASN A 4 3.86 11.12 -9.15
C ASN A 4 2.59 10.79 -9.95
N CYS A 5 1.59 11.68 -9.91
CA CYS A 5 0.33 11.47 -10.60
C CYS A 5 -0.39 12.80 -10.91
N ASP A 6 -1.28 12.76 -11.89
CA ASP A 6 -2.28 13.81 -12.12
C ASP A 6 -3.48 13.63 -11.17
N VAL A 7 -4.19 14.72 -10.89
CA VAL A 7 -5.39 14.69 -10.04
C VAL A 7 -6.47 13.75 -10.60
N SER A 8 -6.58 13.63 -11.92
CA SER A 8 -7.54 12.75 -12.61
C SER A 8 -7.32 11.26 -12.33
N GLN A 9 -6.10 10.88 -11.96
CA GLN A 9 -5.73 9.49 -11.63
C GLN A 9 -6.14 9.07 -10.21
N ILE A 10 -6.57 10.02 -9.36
CA ILE A 10 -6.87 9.78 -7.95
C ILE A 10 -8.34 9.39 -7.78
N ILE A 11 -8.58 8.16 -7.33
CA ILE A 11 -9.92 7.64 -7.03
C ILE A 11 -10.07 7.53 -5.51
N ILE A 12 -11.10 8.17 -4.96
CA ILE A 12 -11.39 8.16 -3.53
C ILE A 12 -12.45 7.09 -3.22
N GLY A 13 -12.22 6.30 -2.18
CA GLY A 13 -13.14 5.23 -1.76
C GLY A 13 -13.20 5.02 -0.24
N ALA A 14 -14.23 4.33 0.22
CA ALA A 14 -14.50 4.04 1.62
C ALA A 14 -13.60 2.92 2.19
N GLY A 15 -12.30 3.13 2.15
CA GLY A 15 -11.27 2.21 2.63
C GLY A 15 -10.73 1.29 1.53
N ASN A 16 -9.64 0.58 1.88
CA ASN A 16 -8.90 -0.23 0.92
C ASN A 16 -9.71 -1.42 0.40
N GLU A 17 -10.59 -2.00 1.20
CA GLU A 17 -11.45 -3.12 0.79
C GLU A 17 -12.34 -2.73 -0.40
N TYR A 18 -12.99 -1.57 -0.33
CA TYR A 18 -13.79 -1.06 -1.44
C TYR A 18 -12.93 -0.79 -2.68
N LEU A 19 -11.76 -0.17 -2.49
CA LEU A 19 -10.85 0.13 -3.60
C LEU A 19 -10.31 -1.14 -4.27
N LEU A 20 -10.02 -2.21 -3.52
CA LEU A 20 -9.63 -3.51 -4.07
C LEU A 20 -10.77 -4.17 -4.86
N MET A 21 -12.01 -4.09 -4.36
CA MET A 21 -13.19 -4.58 -5.10
C MET A 21 -13.38 -3.80 -6.41
N LEU A 22 -13.23 -2.48 -6.38
CA LEU A 22 -13.31 -1.63 -7.57
C LEU A 22 -12.18 -1.95 -8.56
N LEU A 23 -10.96 -2.11 -8.07
CA LEU A 23 -9.81 -2.49 -8.87
C LEU A 23 -10.03 -3.82 -9.58
N SER A 24 -10.59 -4.81 -8.89
CA SER A 24 -10.91 -6.13 -9.48
C SER A 24 -11.89 -6.03 -10.65
N GLN A 25 -12.77 -5.03 -10.65
CA GLN A 25 -13.68 -4.80 -11.80
C GLN A 25 -12.98 -4.13 -12.97
N ILE A 26 -11.93 -3.33 -12.69
CA ILE A 26 -11.13 -2.65 -13.71
C ILE A 26 -10.17 -3.63 -14.39
N THR A 27 -9.47 -4.43 -13.60
CA THR A 27 -8.44 -5.38 -14.09
C THR A 27 -9.03 -6.69 -14.63
N GLY A 28 -10.29 -6.98 -14.32
CA GLY A 28 -10.93 -8.28 -14.63
C GLY A 28 -10.74 -9.28 -13.50
N ARG A 29 -11.72 -10.19 -13.35
CA ARG A 29 -11.79 -11.13 -12.22
C ARG A 29 -10.93 -12.38 -12.39
N ASP A 30 -10.49 -12.66 -13.62
CA ASP A 30 -9.71 -13.86 -13.94
C ASP A 30 -8.19 -13.68 -13.74
N ALA A 31 -7.77 -12.47 -13.32
CA ALA A 31 -6.36 -12.17 -13.08
C ALA A 31 -5.81 -13.00 -11.92
N VAL A 32 -4.63 -13.56 -12.13
CA VAL A 32 -3.82 -14.18 -11.06
C VAL A 32 -3.05 -13.08 -10.35
N ILE A 33 -3.24 -12.97 -9.03
CA ILE A 33 -2.58 -11.95 -8.21
C ILE A 33 -1.59 -12.63 -7.27
N ALA A 34 -0.30 -12.34 -7.42
CA ALA A 34 0.71 -12.75 -6.46
C ALA A 34 0.60 -11.90 -5.19
N MET A 35 0.65 -12.52 -4.02
CA MET A 35 0.62 -11.84 -2.73
C MET A 35 1.72 -12.36 -1.82
N GLU A 36 2.28 -11.48 -1.01
CA GLU A 36 3.23 -11.83 0.06
C GLU A 36 2.66 -12.92 0.98
N ASN A 37 3.50 -13.86 1.42
CA ASN A 37 3.13 -14.88 2.40
C ASN A 37 4.15 -14.91 3.54
N PRO A 38 3.79 -14.42 4.75
CA PRO A 38 2.47 -13.94 5.18
C PRO A 38 2.08 -12.56 4.58
N THR A 39 0.78 -12.26 4.57
CA THR A 39 0.24 -11.00 4.04
C THR A 39 -0.90 -10.43 4.90
N TYR A 40 -1.38 -9.25 4.55
CA TYR A 40 -2.58 -8.67 5.14
C TYR A 40 -3.82 -9.49 4.78
N ARG A 41 -4.31 -10.24 5.76
CA ARG A 41 -5.37 -11.23 5.58
C ARG A 41 -6.65 -10.66 4.97
N GLN A 42 -6.98 -9.39 5.26
CA GLN A 42 -8.19 -8.78 4.73
C GLN A 42 -8.09 -8.52 3.22
N ALA A 43 -6.95 -8.05 2.72
CA ALA A 43 -6.73 -7.91 1.28
C ALA A 43 -6.83 -9.26 0.56
N TYR A 44 -6.20 -10.32 1.12
CA TYR A 44 -6.34 -11.67 0.61
C TYR A 44 -7.80 -12.12 0.51
N ARG A 45 -8.60 -11.91 1.57
CA ARG A 45 -10.02 -12.29 1.59
C ARG A 45 -10.85 -11.53 0.57
N VAL A 46 -10.58 -10.24 0.38
CA VAL A 46 -11.27 -9.44 -0.63
C VAL A 46 -10.95 -9.94 -2.02
N LEU A 47 -9.66 -10.06 -2.36
CA LEU A 47 -9.24 -10.47 -3.70
C LEU A 47 -9.70 -11.90 -4.04
N SER A 48 -9.52 -12.86 -3.14
CA SER A 48 -10.02 -14.23 -3.35
C SER A 48 -11.55 -14.29 -3.37
N GLY A 49 -12.23 -13.48 -2.55
CA GLY A 49 -13.69 -13.44 -2.47
C GLY A 49 -14.38 -12.87 -3.71
N VAL A 50 -13.70 -11.98 -4.46
CA VAL A 50 -14.20 -11.49 -5.75
C VAL A 50 -13.85 -12.40 -6.94
N GLY A 51 -13.10 -13.49 -6.71
CA GLY A 51 -12.83 -14.54 -7.68
C GLY A 51 -11.39 -14.59 -8.24
N HIS A 52 -10.48 -13.71 -7.79
CA HIS A 52 -9.10 -13.80 -8.22
C HIS A 52 -8.41 -15.07 -7.70
N LYS A 53 -7.60 -15.69 -8.55
CA LYS A 53 -6.64 -16.70 -8.13
C LYS A 53 -5.47 -16.00 -7.44
N VAL A 54 -5.22 -16.32 -6.17
CA VAL A 54 -4.11 -15.76 -5.41
C VAL A 54 -2.95 -16.75 -5.40
N LEU A 55 -1.77 -16.30 -5.85
CA LEU A 55 -0.52 -17.03 -5.79
C LEU A 55 0.27 -16.53 -4.56
N PRO A 56 0.48 -17.36 -3.52
CA PRO A 56 1.33 -16.98 -2.40
C PRO A 56 2.79 -16.96 -2.84
N VAL A 57 3.50 -15.87 -2.49
CA VAL A 57 4.92 -15.68 -2.77
C VAL A 57 5.66 -15.43 -1.46
N GLY A 58 6.76 -16.14 -1.25
CA GLY A 58 7.58 -16.01 -0.05
C GLY A 58 8.14 -14.61 0.16
N ILE A 59 8.46 -14.30 1.41
CA ILE A 59 9.20 -13.09 1.79
C ILE A 59 10.52 -13.48 2.42
N ASP A 60 11.56 -12.73 2.09
CA ASP A 60 12.88 -12.81 2.72
C ASP A 60 13.15 -11.52 3.53
N LYS A 61 14.38 -11.36 4.04
CA LYS A 61 14.81 -10.15 4.76
C LYS A 61 14.66 -8.84 3.97
N ASN A 62 14.48 -8.91 2.65
CA ASN A 62 14.28 -7.78 1.76
C ASN A 62 12.82 -7.64 1.29
N GLY A 63 11.90 -8.45 1.81
CA GLY A 63 10.49 -8.50 1.43
C GLY A 63 10.20 -9.49 0.31
N PHE A 64 9.23 -9.21 -0.54
CA PHE A 64 8.69 -10.05 -1.59
C PHE A 64 9.76 -10.72 -2.48
N CYS A 65 9.73 -12.05 -2.63
CA CYS A 65 10.69 -12.82 -3.43
C CYS A 65 10.33 -12.80 -4.92
N VAL A 66 10.79 -11.78 -5.66
CA VAL A 66 10.47 -11.58 -7.09
C VAL A 66 10.81 -12.80 -7.96
N LYS A 67 11.86 -13.54 -7.62
CA LYS A 67 12.27 -14.76 -8.35
C LYS A 67 11.18 -15.85 -8.40
N GLU A 68 10.30 -15.90 -7.41
CA GLU A 68 9.20 -16.87 -7.40
C GLU A 68 8.12 -16.57 -8.44
N LEU A 69 8.17 -15.39 -9.08
CA LEU A 69 7.31 -15.04 -10.20
C LEU A 69 7.83 -15.54 -11.56
N GLU A 70 9.07 -16.00 -11.63
CA GLU A 70 9.66 -16.51 -12.87
C GLU A 70 8.88 -17.71 -13.40
N GLY A 71 8.47 -17.67 -14.65
CA GLY A 71 7.69 -18.73 -15.29
C GLY A 71 6.22 -18.84 -14.83
N GLN A 72 5.76 -17.94 -13.94
CA GLN A 72 4.37 -17.89 -13.49
C GLN A 72 3.54 -16.95 -14.36
N ASP A 73 2.32 -17.36 -14.70
CA ASP A 73 1.35 -16.51 -15.40
C ASP A 73 0.61 -15.64 -14.37
N VAL A 74 1.25 -14.52 -13.98
CA VAL A 74 0.77 -13.56 -12.98
C VAL A 74 0.55 -12.21 -13.63
N GLN A 75 -0.65 -11.64 -13.44
CA GLN A 75 -1.04 -10.35 -13.99
C GLN A 75 -0.81 -9.20 -13.01
N ALA A 76 -0.82 -9.46 -11.70
CA ALA A 76 -0.51 -8.43 -10.71
C ALA A 76 0.20 -8.99 -9.48
N ALA A 77 1.00 -8.15 -8.81
CA ALA A 77 1.55 -8.46 -7.49
C ALA A 77 1.11 -7.41 -6.47
N TYR A 78 0.51 -7.87 -5.37
CA TYR A 78 0.12 -7.04 -4.22
C TYR A 78 1.25 -7.04 -3.20
N VAL A 79 1.77 -5.86 -2.89
CA VAL A 79 2.95 -5.68 -2.05
C VAL A 79 2.79 -4.52 -1.07
N MET A 80 3.45 -4.61 0.09
CA MET A 80 3.51 -3.55 1.11
C MET A 80 4.97 -3.10 1.32
N PRO A 81 5.56 -2.36 0.36
CA PRO A 81 7.00 -2.14 0.35
C PRO A 81 7.51 -1.17 1.42
N SER A 82 6.64 -0.31 1.94
CA SER A 82 7.02 0.67 2.97
C SER A 82 7.08 0.07 4.37
N HIS A 83 6.19 -0.90 4.64
CA HIS A 83 6.11 -1.62 5.91
C HIS A 83 5.26 -2.87 5.72
N GLN A 84 5.90 -4.00 5.48
CA GLN A 84 5.24 -5.26 5.23
C GLN A 84 4.47 -5.74 6.46
N PHE A 85 3.21 -6.08 6.30
CA PHE A 85 2.40 -6.67 7.36
C PHE A 85 2.34 -8.21 7.19
N PRO A 86 2.64 -8.99 8.25
CA PRO A 86 2.85 -8.60 9.64
C PRO A 86 4.34 -8.50 10.06
N THR A 87 5.30 -8.67 9.16
CA THR A 87 6.71 -8.86 9.53
C THR A 87 7.45 -7.56 9.83
N GLY A 88 6.90 -6.40 9.44
CA GLY A 88 7.55 -5.11 9.59
C GLY A 88 8.73 -4.89 8.63
N THR A 89 8.95 -5.77 7.68
CA THR A 89 10.03 -5.65 6.70
C THR A 89 9.84 -4.40 5.83
N VAL A 90 10.89 -3.59 5.72
CA VAL A 90 10.94 -2.45 4.80
C VAL A 90 11.70 -2.86 3.55
N MET A 91 11.01 -2.84 2.41
CA MET A 91 11.59 -3.25 1.14
C MET A 91 12.65 -2.26 0.66
N PRO A 92 13.92 -2.69 0.46
CA PRO A 92 14.99 -1.82 0.00
C PRO A 92 14.80 -1.43 -1.47
N VAL A 93 15.44 -0.32 -1.88
CA VAL A 93 15.34 0.24 -3.24
C VAL A 93 15.64 -0.80 -4.31
N ARG A 94 16.66 -1.63 -4.12
CA ARG A 94 17.02 -2.69 -5.09
C ARG A 94 15.87 -3.66 -5.34
N ARG A 95 15.18 -4.15 -4.30
CA ARG A 95 14.05 -5.06 -4.44
C ARG A 95 12.85 -4.37 -5.12
N ARG A 96 12.64 -3.07 -4.86
CA ARG A 96 11.63 -2.26 -5.56
C ARG A 96 11.92 -2.18 -7.06
N GLN A 97 13.19 -2.00 -7.43
CA GLN A 97 13.63 -2.01 -8.84
C GLN A 97 13.43 -3.38 -9.50
N GLU A 98 13.72 -4.48 -8.79
CA GLU A 98 13.46 -5.84 -9.28
C GLU A 98 11.96 -6.07 -9.59
N LEU A 99 11.05 -5.58 -8.72
CA LEU A 99 9.60 -5.62 -8.94
C LEU A 99 9.17 -4.77 -10.14
N LEU A 100 9.65 -3.53 -10.23
CA LEU A 100 9.34 -2.63 -11.35
C LEU A 100 9.83 -3.20 -12.68
N PHE A 101 11.01 -3.82 -12.68
CA PHE A 101 11.54 -4.50 -13.86
C PHE A 101 10.62 -5.65 -14.27
N TRP A 102 10.28 -6.56 -13.35
CA TRP A 102 9.36 -7.66 -13.61
C TRP A 102 8.01 -7.20 -14.18
N ALA A 103 7.43 -6.14 -13.61
CA ALA A 103 6.15 -5.61 -14.10
C ALA A 103 6.29 -4.97 -15.49
N GLY A 104 7.42 -4.30 -15.76
CA GLY A 104 7.69 -3.65 -17.04
C GLY A 104 8.03 -4.60 -18.20
N GLU A 105 8.40 -5.86 -17.90
CA GLU A 105 8.72 -6.86 -18.96
C GLU A 105 7.52 -7.25 -19.82
N GLN A 106 6.30 -7.15 -19.28
CA GLN A 106 5.08 -7.51 -20.02
C GLN A 106 4.00 -6.44 -19.87
N PRO A 107 3.48 -5.89 -20.97
CA PRO A 107 2.32 -5.02 -20.94
C PRO A 107 1.12 -5.70 -20.26
N GLY A 108 0.40 -4.97 -19.40
CA GLY A 108 -0.75 -5.49 -18.66
C GLY A 108 -0.41 -6.15 -17.34
N ARG A 109 0.86 -6.25 -16.95
CA ARG A 109 1.26 -6.55 -15.57
C ARG A 109 1.20 -5.30 -14.70
N TYR A 110 0.76 -5.47 -13.46
CA TYR A 110 0.63 -4.38 -12.50
C TYR A 110 1.20 -4.73 -11.14
N LEU A 111 1.67 -3.71 -10.44
CA LEU A 111 2.01 -3.76 -9.02
C LEU A 111 0.95 -3.00 -8.23
N ILE A 112 0.35 -3.64 -7.24
CA ILE A 112 -0.58 -3.01 -6.31
C ILE A 112 0.23 -2.69 -5.05
N GLU A 113 0.63 -1.42 -4.91
CA GLU A 113 1.35 -0.93 -3.74
C GLU A 113 0.36 -0.50 -2.66
N ASP A 114 0.26 -1.25 -1.57
CA ASP A 114 -0.52 -0.85 -0.39
C ASP A 114 0.38 -0.11 0.62
N ASP A 115 0.17 1.19 0.68
CA ASP A 115 0.90 2.10 1.58
C ASP A 115 -0.04 2.61 2.68
N TYR A 116 -0.14 1.83 3.75
CA TYR A 116 -1.10 2.09 4.82
C TYR A 116 -0.55 2.93 5.98
N ASP A 117 0.78 3.01 6.19
CA ASP A 117 1.37 3.70 7.34
C ASP A 117 2.78 4.28 7.12
N SER A 118 3.20 4.52 5.88
CA SER A 118 4.54 5.06 5.56
C SER A 118 4.84 6.44 6.17
N GLU A 119 3.82 7.15 6.68
CA GLU A 119 3.99 8.37 7.45
C GLU A 119 4.76 8.15 8.77
N PHE A 120 4.72 6.93 9.32
CA PHE A 120 5.31 6.57 10.60
C PHE A 120 6.64 5.85 10.41
N ARG A 121 7.68 6.62 10.09
CA ARG A 121 9.05 6.13 9.97
C ARG A 121 9.91 6.74 11.07
N TYR A 122 10.58 5.89 11.84
CA TYR A 122 11.34 6.30 13.02
C TYR A 122 12.84 6.36 12.77
N LYS A 123 13.37 5.54 11.86
CA LYS A 123 14.80 5.45 11.54
C LYS A 123 15.03 5.48 10.02
N GLY A 124 16.14 6.07 9.61
CA GLY A 124 16.61 6.12 8.21
C GLY A 124 15.93 7.21 7.36
N LYS A 125 16.42 7.37 6.14
CA LYS A 125 15.83 8.31 5.16
C LYS A 125 14.51 7.76 4.61
N PRO A 126 13.53 8.61 4.31
CA PRO A 126 12.33 8.18 3.60
C PRO A 126 12.71 7.49 2.28
N ILE A 127 12.06 6.35 2.00
CA ILE A 127 12.16 5.70 0.70
C ILE A 127 10.94 6.15 -0.10
N PRO A 128 11.10 6.66 -1.33
CA PRO A 128 9.97 7.03 -2.17
C PRO A 128 9.02 5.84 -2.38
N ALA A 129 7.74 6.12 -2.58
CA ALA A 129 6.79 5.10 -2.99
C ALA A 129 7.28 4.37 -4.25
N LEU A 130 6.89 3.10 -4.40
CA LEU A 130 7.20 2.32 -5.59
C LEU A 130 6.66 3.03 -6.84
N GLN A 131 5.44 3.58 -6.73
CA GLN A 131 4.80 4.38 -7.78
C GLN A 131 5.63 5.59 -8.21
N GLY A 132 6.27 6.29 -7.27
CA GLY A 132 7.14 7.43 -7.61
C GLY A 132 8.45 7.05 -8.33
N MET A 133 8.81 5.77 -8.32
CA MET A 133 9.95 5.21 -9.05
C MET A 133 9.53 4.59 -10.40
N ASP A 134 8.23 4.43 -10.64
CA ASP A 134 7.67 3.80 -11.82
C ASP A 134 7.81 4.70 -13.07
N GLN A 135 8.42 4.17 -14.12
CA GLN A 135 8.58 4.83 -15.42
C GLN A 135 7.70 4.19 -16.51
N ASN A 136 7.06 3.06 -16.21
CA ASN A 136 6.31 2.26 -17.17
C ASN A 136 4.80 2.38 -17.00
N GLY A 137 4.31 3.07 -15.97
CA GLY A 137 2.88 3.17 -15.66
C GLY A 137 2.28 1.83 -15.26
N CYS A 138 3.00 1.04 -14.49
CA CYS A 138 2.58 -0.29 -14.03
C CYS A 138 2.21 -0.34 -12.54
N VAL A 139 2.36 0.75 -11.78
CA VAL A 139 2.07 0.76 -10.34
C VAL A 139 0.72 1.40 -10.05
N ILE A 140 -0.14 0.64 -9.39
CA ILE A 140 -1.39 1.07 -8.78
C ILE A 140 -1.07 1.37 -7.32
N TYR A 141 -1.11 2.64 -6.92
CA TYR A 141 -0.81 3.02 -5.54
C TYR A 141 -2.09 3.13 -4.73
N MET A 142 -2.09 2.55 -3.54
CA MET A 142 -3.19 2.63 -2.59
C MET A 142 -2.72 3.27 -1.28
N GLY A 143 -3.44 4.30 -0.85
CA GLY A 143 -3.19 4.99 0.41
C GLY A 143 -4.45 5.11 1.26
N THR A 144 -4.26 5.31 2.56
CA THR A 144 -5.38 5.46 3.50
C THR A 144 -5.14 6.57 4.51
N PHE A 145 -6.21 7.21 4.95
CA PHE A 145 -6.20 8.14 6.09
C PHE A 145 -6.58 7.45 7.42
N SER A 146 -7.03 6.20 7.37
CA SER A 146 -7.50 5.45 8.54
C SER A 146 -6.43 5.25 9.61
N LYS A 147 -5.17 5.07 9.21
CA LYS A 147 -4.04 4.95 10.16
C LYS A 147 -3.50 6.31 10.58
N ALA A 148 -3.44 7.25 9.62
CA ALA A 148 -2.87 8.57 9.85
C ALA A 148 -3.77 9.50 10.68
N ILE A 149 -5.11 9.34 10.61
CA ILE A 149 -6.08 10.19 11.32
C ILE A 149 -6.87 9.38 12.35
N ALA A 150 -7.76 8.51 11.88
CA ALA A 150 -8.58 7.63 12.73
C ALA A 150 -9.17 6.49 11.90
N PRO A 151 -9.27 5.26 12.44
CA PRO A 151 -9.88 4.13 11.72
C PRO A 151 -11.32 4.38 11.25
N ALA A 152 -12.08 5.16 12.02
CA ALA A 152 -13.49 5.47 11.74
C ALA A 152 -13.70 6.37 10.52
N ILE A 153 -12.68 7.10 10.04
CA ILE A 153 -12.83 8.00 8.88
C ILE A 153 -13.12 7.25 7.59
N ARG A 154 -12.65 6.01 7.48
CA ARG A 154 -12.88 5.12 6.32
C ARG A 154 -12.64 5.79 4.96
N VAL A 155 -11.64 6.67 4.85
CA VAL A 155 -11.24 7.29 3.58
C VAL A 155 -9.91 6.70 3.13
N GLY A 156 -9.95 6.05 1.98
CA GLY A 156 -8.78 5.62 1.22
C GLY A 156 -8.76 6.28 -0.15
N TYR A 157 -7.65 6.14 -0.84
CA TYR A 157 -7.51 6.59 -2.21
C TYR A 157 -6.62 5.63 -3.00
N MET A 158 -6.86 5.58 -4.29
CA MET A 158 -6.10 4.78 -5.24
C MET A 158 -5.63 5.70 -6.37
N VAL A 159 -4.38 5.57 -6.77
CA VAL A 159 -3.82 6.24 -7.96
C VAL A 159 -3.69 5.20 -9.06
N LEU A 160 -4.45 5.40 -10.13
CA LEU A 160 -4.44 4.49 -11.28
C LEU A 160 -3.44 4.94 -12.33
N PRO A 161 -2.68 4.00 -12.94
CA PRO A 161 -2.00 4.24 -14.20
C PRO A 161 -2.98 4.71 -15.29
N GLU A 162 -2.51 5.51 -16.25
CA GLU A 162 -3.37 6.06 -17.32
C GLU A 162 -4.12 4.98 -18.11
N ALA A 163 -3.47 3.85 -18.37
CA ALA A 163 -4.10 2.74 -19.06
C ALA A 163 -5.33 2.21 -18.31
N LEU A 164 -5.24 2.06 -16.98
CA LEU A 164 -6.36 1.62 -16.15
C LEU A 164 -7.37 2.73 -15.87
N LEU A 165 -6.94 4.00 -15.87
CA LEU A 165 -7.84 5.13 -15.77
C LEU A 165 -8.86 5.15 -16.92
N SER A 166 -8.43 4.88 -18.14
CA SER A 166 -9.30 4.76 -19.30
C SER A 166 -10.37 3.67 -19.12
N VAL A 167 -9.97 2.51 -18.59
CA VAL A 167 -10.90 1.41 -18.27
C VAL A 167 -11.86 1.80 -17.15
N TYR A 168 -11.37 2.47 -16.10
CA TYR A 168 -12.20 2.99 -15.01
C TYR A 168 -13.25 3.97 -15.52
N LEU A 169 -12.88 4.91 -16.36
CA LEU A 169 -13.83 5.89 -16.93
C LEU A 169 -14.91 5.23 -17.77
N ALA A 170 -14.59 4.15 -18.46
CA ALA A 170 -15.53 3.39 -19.26
C ALA A 170 -16.46 2.47 -18.44
N LYS A 171 -15.95 1.85 -17.38
CA LYS A 171 -16.66 0.77 -16.64
C LYS A 171 -17.00 1.12 -15.18
N GLY A 172 -16.21 1.96 -14.52
CA GLY A 172 -16.30 2.22 -13.09
C GLY A 172 -16.99 3.54 -12.73
N ARG A 173 -17.11 4.46 -13.67
CA ARG A 173 -17.67 5.82 -13.43
C ARG A 173 -19.14 5.82 -13.03
N PHE A 174 -19.85 4.72 -13.25
CA PHE A 174 -21.28 4.61 -12.90
C PHE A 174 -21.53 4.48 -11.40
N TYR A 175 -20.51 4.08 -10.62
CA TYR A 175 -20.64 3.96 -9.18
C TYR A 175 -20.59 5.33 -8.52
N SER A 176 -21.56 5.61 -7.66
CA SER A 176 -21.53 6.80 -6.82
C SER A 176 -20.34 6.75 -5.87
N SER A 177 -19.81 7.93 -5.53
CA SER A 177 -18.74 8.01 -4.52
C SER A 177 -19.21 7.40 -3.20
N THR A 178 -18.41 6.49 -2.65
CA THR A 178 -18.67 5.84 -1.36
C THR A 178 -18.28 6.69 -0.16
N VAL A 179 -17.55 7.78 -0.40
CA VAL A 179 -17.18 8.78 0.62
C VAL A 179 -18.02 10.04 0.40
N SER A 180 -18.69 10.52 1.45
CA SER A 180 -19.54 11.71 1.35
C SER A 180 -18.73 12.93 0.91
N ARG A 181 -19.37 13.83 0.14
CA ARG A 181 -18.73 15.11 -0.25
C ARG A 181 -18.42 16.00 0.96
N VAL A 182 -19.17 15.84 2.05
CA VAL A 182 -18.94 16.58 3.29
C VAL A 182 -17.62 16.13 3.91
N ASP A 183 -17.42 14.82 4.06
CA ASP A 183 -16.17 14.26 4.61
C ASP A 183 -14.97 14.60 3.73
N GLN A 184 -15.11 14.51 2.41
CA GLN A 184 -14.06 14.92 1.48
C GLN A 184 -13.69 16.39 1.63
N ARG A 185 -14.68 17.31 1.81
CA ARG A 185 -14.41 18.74 2.04
C ARG A 185 -13.77 19.01 3.38
N ILE A 186 -14.20 18.31 4.43
CA ILE A 186 -13.59 18.42 5.77
C ILE A 186 -12.12 18.01 5.68
N LEU A 187 -11.85 16.87 5.06
CA LEU A 187 -10.49 16.35 4.89
C LEU A 187 -9.63 17.30 4.03
N ALA A 188 -10.16 17.80 2.93
CA ALA A 188 -9.47 18.77 2.08
C ALA A 188 -9.07 20.04 2.84
N LYS A 189 -9.98 20.59 3.66
CA LYS A 189 -9.68 21.75 4.51
C LYS A 189 -8.67 21.41 5.62
N PHE A 190 -8.75 20.21 6.18
CA PHE A 190 -7.81 19.74 7.20
C PHE A 190 -6.40 19.64 6.63
N ILE A 191 -6.24 19.16 5.39
CA ILE A 191 -4.96 19.09 4.68
C ILE A 191 -4.48 20.49 4.27
N SER A 192 -5.29 21.23 3.53
CA SER A 192 -4.89 22.55 2.98
C SER A 192 -4.62 23.61 4.05
N GLY A 193 -5.25 23.50 5.22
CA GLY A 193 -5.00 24.35 6.39
C GLY A 193 -3.74 23.97 7.18
N GLY A 194 -2.99 22.97 6.75
CA GLY A 194 -1.78 22.48 7.44
C GLY A 194 -2.06 21.74 8.78
N TYR A 195 -3.34 21.46 9.09
CA TYR A 195 -3.69 20.76 10.33
C TYR A 195 -3.26 19.30 10.28
N PHE A 196 -3.35 18.67 9.10
CA PHE A 196 -2.93 17.28 8.89
C PHE A 196 -1.43 17.10 9.17
N GLU A 197 -0.58 18.00 8.66
CA GLU A 197 0.88 17.96 8.90
C GLU A 197 1.21 18.09 10.39
N ARG A 198 0.58 19.06 11.08
CA ARG A 198 0.74 19.25 12.52
C ARG A 198 0.29 18.01 13.31
N HIS A 199 -0.84 17.42 12.91
CA HIS A 199 -1.34 16.18 13.50
C HIS A 199 -0.35 15.03 13.32
N LEU A 200 0.15 14.80 12.09
CA LEU A 200 1.14 13.76 11.80
C LEU A 200 2.42 13.93 12.64
N ASN A 201 2.95 15.13 12.72
CA ASN A 201 4.17 15.40 13.50
C ASN A 201 3.96 15.05 14.98
N ARG A 202 2.83 15.47 15.55
CA ARG A 202 2.47 15.10 16.93
C ARG A 202 2.31 13.59 17.11
N MET A 203 1.65 12.92 16.17
CA MET A 203 1.48 11.45 16.22
C MET A 203 2.81 10.72 16.09
N ARG A 204 3.71 11.17 15.22
CA ARG A 204 5.07 10.59 15.10
C ARG A 204 5.83 10.65 16.42
N GLU A 205 5.78 11.77 17.14
CA GLU A 205 6.42 11.91 18.46
C GLU A 205 5.82 10.95 19.48
N ILE A 206 4.48 10.89 19.57
CA ILE A 206 3.77 10.02 20.51
C ILE A 206 4.09 8.54 20.21
N TYR A 207 3.98 8.12 18.95
CA TYR A 207 4.23 6.73 18.58
C TYR A 207 5.70 6.35 18.65
N LYS A 208 6.61 7.29 18.39
CA LYS A 208 8.04 7.06 18.64
C LYS A 208 8.31 6.80 20.12
N GLY A 209 7.75 7.59 21.02
CA GLY A 209 7.89 7.36 22.45
C GLY A 209 7.36 5.99 22.91
N LYS A 210 6.20 5.55 22.36
CA LYS A 210 5.65 4.22 22.65
C LYS A 210 6.53 3.09 22.08
N HIS A 211 7.02 3.27 20.86
CA HIS A 211 7.92 2.34 20.20
C HIS A 211 9.23 2.19 20.98
N ASP A 212 9.86 3.30 21.38
CA ASP A 212 11.13 3.28 22.14
C ASP A 212 10.93 2.63 23.52
N ALA A 213 9.81 2.88 24.19
CA ALA A 213 9.44 2.21 25.44
C ALA A 213 9.28 0.69 25.24
N LEU A 214 8.54 0.26 24.19
CA LEU A 214 8.35 -1.16 23.90
C LEU A 214 9.67 -1.85 23.61
N LEU A 215 10.54 -1.27 22.78
CA LEU A 215 11.86 -1.84 22.50
C LEU A 215 12.73 -1.93 23.76
N GLY A 216 12.64 -0.93 24.65
CA GLY A 216 13.32 -0.97 25.95
C GLY A 216 12.91 -2.18 26.79
N GLU A 217 11.61 -2.47 26.86
CA GLU A 217 11.07 -3.63 27.59
C GLU A 217 11.39 -4.97 26.91
N LEU A 218 11.49 -5.00 25.58
CA LEU A 218 11.82 -6.20 24.83
C LEU A 218 13.32 -6.53 24.81
N LYS A 219 14.20 -5.56 25.05
CA LYS A 219 15.65 -5.72 25.00
C LYS A 219 16.20 -6.90 25.83
N PRO A 220 15.73 -7.19 27.06
CA PRO A 220 16.18 -8.36 27.82
C PRO A 220 15.86 -9.71 27.14
N LEU A 221 14.90 -9.73 26.21
CA LEU A 221 14.44 -10.91 25.50
C LEU A 221 15.24 -11.20 24.22
N GLU A 222 16.10 -10.27 23.77
CA GLU A 222 16.91 -10.41 22.54
C GLU A 222 17.82 -11.67 22.54
N LYS A 223 18.13 -12.20 23.71
CA LYS A 223 18.86 -13.48 23.82
C LYS A 223 18.05 -14.71 23.37
N ARG A 224 16.73 -14.59 23.30
CA ARG A 224 15.80 -15.69 22.98
C ARG A 224 15.00 -15.45 21.71
N PHE A 225 14.84 -14.18 21.31
CA PHE A 225 14.00 -13.77 20.19
C PHE A 225 14.72 -12.71 19.35
N GLU A 226 14.55 -12.79 18.05
CA GLU A 226 14.96 -11.74 17.12
C GLU A 226 13.82 -10.71 17.00
N ILE A 227 14.12 -9.44 17.25
CA ILE A 227 13.18 -8.33 17.08
C ILE A 227 13.33 -7.80 15.66
N THR A 228 12.24 -7.81 14.89
CA THR A 228 12.21 -7.31 13.51
C THR A 228 11.18 -6.18 13.38
N GLY A 229 11.26 -5.38 12.31
CA GLY A 229 10.26 -4.35 12.02
C GLY A 229 10.42 -3.03 12.79
N GLU A 230 11.55 -2.82 13.49
CA GLU A 230 11.77 -1.65 14.36
C GLU A 230 11.94 -0.30 13.64
N PHE A 231 11.93 -0.24 12.32
CA PHE A 231 12.28 0.98 11.58
C PHE A 231 11.10 1.88 11.25
N ALA A 232 9.91 1.33 11.21
CA ALA A 232 8.70 2.02 10.75
C ALA A 232 7.43 1.37 11.32
N GLY A 233 6.28 2.04 11.11
CA GLY A 233 4.95 1.49 11.36
C GLY A 233 4.36 1.81 12.73
N LEU A 234 3.13 1.36 12.91
CA LEU A 234 2.33 1.57 14.13
C LEU A 234 2.17 0.28 14.98
N HIS A 235 2.81 -0.81 14.58
CA HIS A 235 2.71 -2.12 15.25
C HIS A 235 4.00 -2.91 15.07
#